data_b68f0dd18ecd610c71a81148904d2da1
#
_entry.id   b68f0dd18ecd610c71a81148904d2da1
#
_cell.length_a   1.000
_cell.length_b   1.000
_cell.length_c   1.000
_cell.angle_alpha   90.00
_cell.angle_beta   90.00
_cell.angle_gamma   90.00
#
_symmetry.space_group_name_H-M   'P 1'
#
loop_
_entity.id
_entity.type
_entity.pdbx_description
1 polymer ?
#
loop_
_entity_poly.entity_id
_entity_poly.type
_entity_poly.pdbx_seq_one_letter_code
_entity_poly.pdbx_strand_id
1 'polypeptide(L)'
;AGQTPAPQASPTQAVTTPQAQPTQAATGQRGGGGTLRLLWWQAPTIINPHLAQGTKDFDASNIVLEALAYFDAEDKLVPRLAEEIPSVENGTLDPEGRWVIWKLRKNVKWHDGQPFTAKDVKFTWEYVTDEKTTATTIASYQSIESIEIIDEYTVKVNFKQPNPAWFEPFVGDFGLIVPEHILREYKGEKARNAPFNLKPIGTGPYKVVDFRPGDVVVYEINQEYWQEGKPYFDRVEMKGGGDATSAARAVLQTGEADWAWNLQVEAQVLLQLEKAGQGKLVIGPGANTERIMVNFADPHTEKDGARAEPDVPHPFLTNKNIRQAIALAIRRDVIAEQLYGPAGQATANNLNAPARFKHPDLKWEFDLEKAAQLLDEAGAKDTNGDGVREYNGKPLYLLYQTSINSIRQRT
;
A
#
# COMPACT_ATOMS: atom_id res chain seq x y z
N ALA A 1 22.80 -28.24 -49.96
CA ALA A 1 22.77 -27.85 -48.56
C ALA A 1 21.72 -26.76 -48.40
N GLY A 2 20.54 -27.10 -47.93
CA GLY A 2 19.41 -26.20 -47.77
C GLY A 2 19.50 -25.46 -46.45
N GLN A 3 19.40 -24.15 -46.51
CA GLN A 3 19.20 -23.30 -45.33
C GLN A 3 17.72 -23.36 -44.93
N THR A 4 17.48 -23.73 -43.68
CA THR A 4 16.16 -23.67 -43.04
C THR A 4 15.93 -22.22 -42.60
N PRO A 5 14.80 -21.57 -42.96
CA PRO A 5 14.53 -20.21 -42.47
C PRO A 5 14.16 -20.19 -41.00
N ALA A 6 14.64 -19.18 -40.29
CA ALA A 6 14.31 -18.90 -38.90
C ALA A 6 12.81 -18.56 -38.74
N PRO A 7 12.17 -18.93 -37.61
CA PRO A 7 10.78 -18.60 -37.39
C PRO A 7 10.60 -17.10 -37.18
N GLN A 8 9.72 -16.51 -37.96
CA GLN A 8 9.24 -15.13 -37.76
C GLN A 8 8.40 -15.03 -36.50
N ALA A 9 8.74 -14.10 -35.66
CA ALA A 9 7.95 -13.74 -34.48
C ALA A 9 6.60 -13.14 -34.96
N SER A 10 5.51 -13.75 -34.53
CA SER A 10 4.16 -13.21 -34.71
C SER A 10 3.97 -11.95 -33.87
N PRO A 11 3.29 -10.92 -34.36
CA PRO A 11 3.02 -9.72 -33.57
C PRO A 11 2.10 -10.06 -32.41
N THR A 12 2.55 -9.75 -31.21
CA THR A 12 1.75 -9.83 -29.99
C THR A 12 0.57 -8.88 -30.11
N GLN A 13 -0.63 -9.43 -30.22
CA GLN A 13 -1.85 -8.64 -30.14
C GLN A 13 -1.93 -8.01 -28.75
N ALA A 14 -2.06 -6.68 -28.72
CA ALA A 14 -2.36 -5.95 -27.51
C ALA A 14 -3.68 -6.48 -26.93
N VAL A 15 -3.61 -7.07 -25.75
CA VAL A 15 -4.80 -7.42 -24.97
C VAL A 15 -5.44 -6.10 -24.53
N THR A 16 -6.48 -5.70 -25.25
CA THR A 16 -7.36 -4.61 -24.81
C THR A 16 -8.08 -5.09 -23.55
N THR A 17 -7.68 -4.54 -22.41
CA THR A 17 -8.42 -4.69 -21.15
C THR A 17 -9.86 -4.21 -21.40
N PRO A 18 -10.89 -4.99 -21.09
CA PRO A 18 -12.26 -4.50 -21.18
C PRO A 18 -12.38 -3.32 -20.21
N GLN A 19 -12.63 -2.12 -20.73
CA GLN A 19 -13.06 -0.99 -19.91
C GLN A 19 -14.32 -1.44 -19.15
N ALA A 20 -14.21 -1.46 -17.82
CA ALA A 20 -15.38 -1.61 -16.97
C ALA A 20 -16.35 -0.46 -17.33
N GLN A 21 -17.49 -0.78 -17.90
CA GLN A 21 -18.55 0.20 -18.07
C GLN A 21 -18.86 0.78 -16.69
N PRO A 22 -19.00 2.10 -16.57
CA PRO A 22 -19.43 2.69 -15.32
C PRO A 22 -20.79 2.08 -14.99
N THR A 23 -20.84 1.28 -13.94
CA THR A 23 -22.10 0.81 -13.37
C THR A 23 -22.87 2.07 -13.02
N GLN A 24 -24.03 2.28 -13.66
CA GLN A 24 -24.93 3.34 -13.27
C GLN A 24 -25.08 3.25 -11.75
N ALA A 25 -24.75 4.36 -11.07
CA ALA A 25 -25.00 4.46 -9.64
C ALA A 25 -26.47 4.13 -9.43
N ALA A 26 -26.73 2.96 -8.85
CA ALA A 26 -28.06 2.65 -8.39
C ALA A 26 -28.45 3.81 -7.47
N THR A 27 -29.55 4.49 -7.76
CA THR A 27 -30.23 5.37 -6.82
C THR A 27 -30.80 4.46 -5.74
N GLY A 28 -29.86 3.89 -4.95
CA GLY A 28 -30.13 2.86 -3.98
C GLY A 28 -30.64 3.48 -2.70
N GLN A 29 -31.66 2.89 -2.16
CA GLN A 29 -32.07 3.08 -0.78
C GLN A 29 -30.91 2.67 0.12
N ARG A 30 -30.59 3.49 1.14
CA ARG A 30 -29.60 3.14 2.17
C ARG A 30 -29.99 1.81 2.83
N GLY A 31 -29.04 0.87 2.90
CA GLY A 31 -29.29 -0.47 3.42
C GLY A 31 -30.09 -1.37 2.46
N GLY A 32 -30.41 -2.56 2.93
CA GLY A 32 -31.16 -3.57 2.15
C GLY A 32 -30.28 -4.50 1.30
N GLY A 33 -28.95 -4.30 1.32
CA GLY A 33 -27.98 -5.15 0.63
C GLY A 33 -27.49 -6.37 1.43
N GLY A 34 -28.00 -6.58 2.64
CA GLY A 34 -27.60 -7.71 3.49
C GLY A 34 -26.20 -7.55 4.06
N THR A 35 -25.50 -8.67 4.22
CA THR A 35 -24.14 -8.71 4.80
C THR A 35 -23.08 -8.85 3.72
N LEU A 36 -22.09 -7.96 3.74
CA LEU A 36 -20.85 -8.06 2.95
C LEU A 36 -19.78 -8.78 3.77
N ARG A 37 -19.27 -9.89 3.27
CA ARG A 37 -18.25 -10.73 3.92
C ARG A 37 -16.89 -10.49 3.28
N LEU A 38 -16.01 -9.81 4.00
CA LEU A 38 -14.67 -9.48 3.58
C LEU A 38 -13.65 -10.42 4.26
N LEU A 39 -12.69 -10.89 3.52
CA LEU A 39 -11.68 -11.81 4.02
C LEU A 39 -10.27 -11.25 3.82
N TRP A 40 -9.55 -11.11 4.93
CA TRP A 40 -8.12 -10.86 4.97
C TRP A 40 -7.41 -12.10 5.50
N TRP A 41 -6.31 -12.50 4.90
CA TRP A 41 -5.52 -13.62 5.42
C TRP A 41 -4.82 -13.27 6.75
N GLN A 42 -4.63 -11.97 7.04
CA GLN A 42 -4.24 -11.47 8.36
C GLN A 42 -5.39 -10.64 8.94
N ALA A 43 -5.85 -10.99 10.14
CA ALA A 43 -6.91 -10.26 10.81
C ALA A 43 -6.46 -8.92 11.36
N PRO A 44 -7.36 -7.92 11.44
CA PRO A 44 -7.10 -6.68 12.15
C PRO A 44 -6.79 -6.90 13.62
N THR A 45 -5.88 -6.11 14.15
CA THR A 45 -5.47 -6.16 15.56
C THR A 45 -5.80 -4.89 16.34
N ILE A 46 -6.06 -3.80 15.63
CA ILE A 46 -6.43 -2.50 16.18
C ILE A 46 -7.25 -1.72 15.14
N ILE A 47 -8.21 -0.91 15.58
CA ILE A 47 -8.97 -0.02 14.70
C ILE A 47 -8.68 1.43 15.09
N ASN A 48 -7.42 1.78 15.00
CA ASN A 48 -6.91 3.14 15.14
C ASN A 48 -5.82 3.34 14.08
N PRO A 49 -6.06 4.16 13.04
CA PRO A 49 -5.16 4.27 11.90
C PRO A 49 -3.77 4.77 12.29
N HIS A 50 -3.69 5.60 13.31
CA HIS A 50 -2.41 6.18 13.74
C HIS A 50 -1.57 5.25 14.62
N LEU A 51 -2.16 4.14 15.10
CA LEU A 51 -1.47 3.08 15.83
C LEU A 51 -1.42 1.75 15.06
N ALA A 52 -1.93 1.74 13.84
CA ALA A 52 -1.99 0.57 12.95
C ALA A 52 -0.58 0.06 12.59
N GLN A 53 -0.45 -1.24 12.41
CA GLN A 53 0.83 -1.89 12.07
C GLN A 53 0.81 -2.59 10.71
N GLY A 54 -0.25 -2.44 9.94
CA GLY A 54 -0.36 -3.03 8.61
C GLY A 54 -1.65 -2.69 7.90
N THR A 55 -1.69 -2.98 6.60
CA THR A 55 -2.83 -2.67 5.72
C THR A 55 -4.16 -3.17 6.28
N LYS A 56 -4.19 -4.35 6.88
CA LYS A 56 -5.39 -4.91 7.52
C LYS A 56 -6.04 -3.98 8.57
N ASP A 57 -5.20 -3.25 9.33
CA ASP A 57 -5.67 -2.34 10.37
C ASP A 57 -6.14 -1.01 9.76
N PHE A 58 -5.46 -0.52 8.73
CA PHE A 58 -5.88 0.66 7.97
C PHE A 58 -7.20 0.41 7.25
N ASP A 59 -7.33 -0.73 6.54
CA ASP A 59 -8.57 -1.10 5.84
C ASP A 59 -9.74 -1.23 6.81
N ALA A 60 -9.52 -1.86 7.98
CA ALA A 60 -10.54 -1.94 9.02
C ALA A 60 -10.94 -0.55 9.55
N SER A 61 -9.98 0.36 9.69
CA SER A 61 -10.22 1.73 10.13
C SER A 61 -10.99 2.56 9.10
N ASN A 62 -10.71 2.38 7.80
CA ASN A 62 -11.36 3.10 6.70
C ASN A 62 -12.88 2.81 6.57
N ILE A 63 -13.35 1.69 7.11
CA ILE A 63 -14.80 1.38 7.13
C ILE A 63 -15.54 2.29 8.12
N VAL A 64 -14.83 2.79 9.14
CA VAL A 64 -15.40 3.54 10.28
C VAL A 64 -15.03 5.00 10.27
N LEU A 65 -13.79 5.32 9.90
CA LEU A 65 -13.19 6.66 9.92
C LEU A 65 -12.99 7.18 8.50
N GLU A 66 -12.99 8.48 8.35
CA GLU A 66 -12.81 9.12 7.07
C GLU A 66 -11.69 10.18 7.11
N ALA A 67 -11.01 10.37 5.98
CA ALA A 67 -10.05 11.43 5.75
C ALA A 67 -10.73 12.66 5.13
N LEU A 68 -10.02 13.77 4.99
CA LEU A 68 -10.54 14.96 4.29
C LEU A 68 -10.73 14.67 2.79
N ALA A 69 -9.83 13.88 2.19
CA ALA A 69 -9.91 13.45 0.79
C ALA A 69 -9.30 12.06 0.62
N TYR A 70 -9.49 11.47 -0.54
CA TYR A 70 -8.92 10.16 -0.91
C TYR A 70 -8.61 10.13 -2.41
N PHE A 71 -7.89 9.12 -2.87
CA PHE A 71 -7.68 8.87 -4.30
C PHE A 71 -8.72 7.88 -4.82
N ASP A 72 -9.35 8.21 -5.94
CA ASP A 72 -10.24 7.28 -6.65
C ASP A 72 -9.46 6.22 -7.45
N ALA A 73 -10.17 5.34 -8.16
CA ALA A 73 -9.58 4.27 -8.96
C ALA A 73 -8.71 4.77 -10.13
N GLU A 74 -8.87 6.02 -10.53
CA GLU A 74 -8.10 6.71 -11.57
C GLU A 74 -6.94 7.54 -10.98
N ASP A 75 -6.63 7.36 -9.69
CA ASP A 75 -5.62 8.11 -8.94
C ASP A 75 -5.88 9.63 -8.89
N LYS A 76 -7.13 10.03 -8.97
CA LYS A 76 -7.53 11.42 -8.83
C LYS A 76 -7.91 11.70 -7.38
N LEU A 77 -7.41 12.81 -6.85
CA LEU A 77 -7.77 13.27 -5.52
C LEU A 77 -9.22 13.77 -5.52
N VAL A 78 -10.05 13.18 -4.66
CA VAL A 78 -11.48 13.50 -4.53
C VAL A 78 -11.85 13.82 -3.09
N PRO A 79 -12.76 14.79 -2.84
CA PRO A 79 -13.09 15.21 -1.48
C PRO A 79 -13.97 14.17 -0.76
N ARG A 80 -13.74 14.02 0.55
CA ARG A 80 -14.54 13.18 1.44
C ARG A 80 -15.18 14.02 2.55
N LEU A 81 -14.48 14.25 3.67
CA LEU A 81 -14.92 15.18 4.72
C LEU A 81 -14.71 16.65 4.33
N ALA A 82 -13.84 16.94 3.37
CA ALA A 82 -13.74 18.25 2.76
C ALA A 82 -14.89 18.49 1.76
N GLU A 83 -15.31 19.75 1.59
CA GLU A 83 -16.30 20.15 0.58
C GLU A 83 -15.71 20.12 -0.84
N GLU A 84 -14.44 20.52 -0.97
CA GLU A 84 -13.71 20.61 -2.24
C GLU A 84 -12.24 20.27 -2.05
N ILE A 85 -11.53 19.97 -3.14
CA ILE A 85 -10.09 19.83 -3.12
C ILE A 85 -9.43 21.20 -3.20
N PRO A 86 -8.50 21.51 -2.28
CA PRO A 86 -7.74 22.75 -2.34
C PRO A 86 -6.95 22.87 -3.64
N SER A 87 -6.95 24.08 -4.18
CA SER A 87 -6.14 24.41 -5.35
C SER A 87 -5.74 25.89 -5.35
N VAL A 88 -4.77 26.22 -6.20
CA VAL A 88 -4.34 27.60 -6.41
C VAL A 88 -5.48 28.42 -7.05
N GLU A 89 -6.25 27.80 -7.94
CA GLU A 89 -7.34 28.42 -8.70
C GLU A 89 -8.50 28.84 -7.78
N ASN A 90 -8.83 28.02 -6.77
CA ASN A 90 -9.89 28.37 -5.82
C ASN A 90 -9.38 29.17 -4.60
N GLY A 91 -8.07 29.52 -4.59
CA GLY A 91 -7.45 30.35 -3.57
C GLY A 91 -7.26 29.66 -2.21
N THR A 92 -7.36 28.34 -2.16
CA THR A 92 -7.23 27.56 -0.93
C THR A 92 -5.88 26.82 -0.82
N LEU A 93 -5.02 26.99 -1.82
CA LEU A 93 -3.64 26.47 -1.83
C LEU A 93 -2.67 27.59 -2.21
N ASP A 94 -1.63 27.78 -1.42
CA ASP A 94 -0.52 28.66 -1.75
C ASP A 94 0.22 28.17 -3.00
N PRO A 95 0.51 29.03 -3.99
CA PRO A 95 1.21 28.60 -5.21
C PRO A 95 2.57 27.96 -4.98
N GLU A 96 3.25 28.29 -3.87
CA GLU A 96 4.51 27.69 -3.47
C GLU A 96 4.33 26.52 -2.48
N GLY A 97 3.08 26.18 -2.11
CA GLY A 97 2.78 25.08 -1.19
C GLY A 97 3.18 25.34 0.25
N ARG A 98 3.22 26.62 0.71
CA ARG A 98 3.55 26.96 2.09
C ARG A 98 2.36 26.78 3.04
N TRP A 99 1.15 26.80 2.54
CA TRP A 99 -0.07 26.57 3.30
C TRP A 99 -1.18 26.02 2.42
N VAL A 100 -2.12 25.33 3.07
CA VAL A 100 -3.37 24.86 2.45
C VAL A 100 -4.55 25.14 3.39
N ILE A 101 -5.70 25.52 2.82
CA ILE A 101 -6.97 25.72 3.54
C ILE A 101 -7.92 24.60 3.14
N TRP A 102 -8.42 23.88 4.13
CA TRP A 102 -9.46 22.88 3.97
C TRP A 102 -10.80 23.43 4.47
N LYS A 103 -11.82 23.38 3.61
CA LYS A 103 -13.21 23.65 3.94
C LYS A 103 -13.92 22.35 4.22
N LEU A 104 -14.53 22.21 5.39
CA LEU A 104 -15.13 20.97 5.88
C LEU A 104 -16.62 20.94 5.61
N ARG A 105 -17.17 19.75 5.38
CA ARG A 105 -18.61 19.54 5.28
C ARG A 105 -19.30 19.83 6.61
N LYS A 106 -20.40 20.59 6.56
CA LYS A 106 -21.15 21.01 7.77
C LYS A 106 -22.20 19.99 8.22
N ASN A 107 -22.51 19.01 7.39
CA ASN A 107 -23.54 17.98 7.66
C ASN A 107 -22.97 16.66 8.16
N VAL A 108 -21.72 16.64 8.61
CA VAL A 108 -21.07 15.42 9.11
C VAL A 108 -21.16 15.36 10.63
N LYS A 109 -21.52 14.18 11.12
CA LYS A 109 -21.55 13.87 12.55
C LYS A 109 -20.71 12.63 12.84
N TRP A 110 -20.13 12.61 14.00
CA TRP A 110 -19.58 11.40 14.60
C TRP A 110 -20.71 10.40 14.92
N HIS A 111 -20.39 9.13 15.06
CA HIS A 111 -21.36 8.06 15.33
C HIS A 111 -22.17 8.24 16.62
N ASP A 112 -21.70 9.07 17.54
CA ASP A 112 -22.37 9.44 18.81
C ASP A 112 -23.21 10.71 18.67
N GLY A 113 -23.31 11.29 17.47
CA GLY A 113 -24.11 12.46 17.16
C GLY A 113 -23.40 13.80 17.33
N GLN A 114 -22.16 13.83 17.85
CA GLN A 114 -21.38 15.07 17.95
C GLN A 114 -21.02 15.57 16.53
N PRO A 115 -20.98 16.90 16.30
CA PRO A 115 -20.57 17.45 15.01
C PRO A 115 -19.10 17.20 14.75
N PHE A 116 -18.75 16.90 13.50
CA PHE A 116 -17.38 16.92 13.00
C PHE A 116 -16.98 18.36 12.68
N THR A 117 -15.84 18.81 13.18
CA THR A 117 -15.41 20.22 13.08
C THR A 117 -13.90 20.36 12.82
N ALA A 118 -13.47 21.59 12.60
CA ALA A 118 -12.07 21.98 12.47
C ALA A 118 -11.20 21.58 13.70
N LYS A 119 -11.82 21.42 14.87
CA LYS A 119 -11.11 20.97 16.09
C LYS A 119 -10.61 19.56 15.95
N ASP A 120 -11.37 18.68 15.30
CA ASP A 120 -10.98 17.28 15.12
C ASP A 120 -9.78 17.16 14.17
N VAL A 121 -9.74 17.98 13.12
CA VAL A 121 -8.60 18.05 12.19
C VAL A 121 -7.33 18.50 12.91
N LYS A 122 -7.42 19.60 13.67
CA LYS A 122 -6.28 20.09 14.46
C LYS A 122 -5.85 19.09 15.50
N PHE A 123 -6.79 18.48 16.20
CA PHE A 123 -6.51 17.47 17.23
C PHE A 123 -5.84 16.24 16.64
N THR A 124 -6.26 15.78 15.44
CA THR A 124 -5.61 14.66 14.75
C THR A 124 -4.12 14.93 14.56
N TRP A 125 -3.75 16.11 14.08
CA TRP A 125 -2.34 16.50 13.99
C TRP A 125 -1.63 16.51 15.35
N GLU A 126 -2.25 17.12 16.38
CA GLU A 126 -1.68 17.15 17.73
C GLU A 126 -1.53 15.74 18.35
N TYR A 127 -2.45 14.83 18.03
CA TYR A 127 -2.41 13.45 18.48
C TYR A 127 -1.28 12.66 17.80
N VAL A 128 -1.14 12.83 16.48
CA VAL A 128 -0.15 12.10 15.68
C VAL A 128 1.27 12.60 15.95
N THR A 129 1.45 13.91 16.14
CA THR A 129 2.79 14.51 16.34
C THR A 129 3.27 14.51 17.79
N ASP A 130 2.44 14.10 18.74
CA ASP A 130 2.89 13.86 20.10
C ASP A 130 3.79 12.61 20.13
N GLU A 131 5.08 12.79 20.43
CA GLU A 131 6.07 11.71 20.44
C GLU A 131 5.67 10.53 21.34
N LYS A 132 4.99 10.81 22.45
CA LYS A 132 4.52 9.80 23.39
C LYS A 132 3.33 8.98 22.87
N THR A 133 2.62 9.48 21.86
CA THR A 133 1.57 8.72 21.15
C THR A 133 2.19 7.58 20.37
N THR A 134 3.45 7.71 19.92
CA THR A 134 4.15 6.73 19.07
C THR A 134 3.36 6.36 17.82
N ALA A 135 2.77 7.38 17.17
CA ALA A 135 1.94 7.18 16.00
C ALA A 135 2.78 6.67 14.80
N THR A 136 2.30 5.62 14.16
CA THR A 136 2.97 5.03 12.98
C THR A 136 2.88 5.91 11.74
N THR A 137 1.93 6.84 11.71
CA THR A 137 1.66 7.78 10.61
C THR A 137 2.36 9.13 10.77
N ILE A 138 3.20 9.30 11.79
CA ILE A 138 3.84 10.59 12.14
C ILE A 138 4.58 11.22 10.96
N ALA A 139 5.19 10.42 10.09
CA ALA A 139 5.97 10.91 8.95
C ALA A 139 5.15 11.83 8.03
N SER A 140 3.87 11.50 7.78
CA SER A 140 2.98 12.30 6.94
C SER A 140 2.61 13.66 7.53
N TYR A 141 2.84 13.88 8.82
CA TYR A 141 2.47 15.10 9.54
C TYR A 141 3.67 15.97 9.94
N GLN A 142 4.89 15.47 9.78
CA GLN A 142 6.11 16.17 10.21
C GLN A 142 6.39 17.47 9.47
N SER A 143 5.87 17.62 8.25
CA SER A 143 6.01 18.85 7.44
C SER A 143 5.18 20.01 7.97
N ILE A 144 4.17 19.75 8.80
CA ILE A 144 3.28 20.78 9.35
C ILE A 144 4.00 21.59 10.43
N GLU A 145 3.94 22.91 10.32
CA GLU A 145 4.40 23.86 11.34
C GLU A 145 3.28 24.19 12.34
N SER A 146 2.09 24.50 11.83
CA SER A 146 0.96 24.88 12.66
C SER A 146 -0.37 24.64 11.93
N ILE A 147 -1.45 24.51 12.72
CA ILE A 147 -2.83 24.49 12.20
C ILE A 147 -3.63 25.59 12.87
N GLU A 148 -4.16 26.49 12.05
CA GLU A 148 -5.05 27.57 12.44
C GLU A 148 -6.50 27.17 12.17
N ILE A 149 -7.36 27.31 13.19
CA ILE A 149 -8.82 27.21 13.03
C ILE A 149 -9.31 28.59 12.63
N ILE A 150 -9.71 28.76 11.35
CA ILE A 150 -10.25 30.02 10.83
C ILE A 150 -11.70 30.21 11.35
N ASP A 151 -12.49 29.14 11.24
CA ASP A 151 -13.84 29.03 11.76
C ASP A 151 -14.16 27.56 12.09
N GLU A 152 -15.38 27.25 12.49
CA GLU A 152 -15.81 25.93 12.92
C GLU A 152 -15.61 24.85 11.83
N TYR A 153 -15.61 25.23 10.55
CA TYR A 153 -15.53 24.33 9.40
C TYR A 153 -14.40 24.69 8.44
N THR A 154 -13.46 25.52 8.87
CA THR A 154 -12.33 25.92 8.02
C THR A 154 -11.03 25.86 8.81
N VAL A 155 -10.06 25.09 8.29
CA VAL A 155 -8.71 25.00 8.86
C VAL A 155 -7.67 25.43 7.82
N LYS A 156 -6.63 26.13 8.29
CA LYS A 156 -5.44 26.42 7.52
C LYS A 156 -4.27 25.63 8.10
N VAL A 157 -3.63 24.86 7.26
CA VAL A 157 -2.42 24.09 7.57
C VAL A 157 -1.23 24.86 7.03
N ASN A 158 -0.30 25.27 7.89
CA ASN A 158 0.94 25.94 7.52
C ASN A 158 2.08 24.92 7.54
N PHE A 159 2.93 24.92 6.53
CA PHE A 159 4.06 24.01 6.42
C PHE A 159 5.38 24.70 6.81
N LYS A 160 6.32 23.95 7.38
CA LYS A 160 7.65 24.43 7.75
C LYS A 160 8.46 24.94 6.56
N GLN A 161 8.20 24.39 5.38
CA GLN A 161 8.82 24.73 4.10
C GLN A 161 7.80 24.50 2.98
N PRO A 162 7.99 25.07 1.76
CA PRO A 162 7.18 24.73 0.61
C PRO A 162 7.04 23.20 0.44
N ASN A 163 5.82 22.71 0.43
CA ASN A 163 5.52 21.28 0.41
C ASN A 163 4.70 20.91 -0.83
N PRO A 164 5.29 20.30 -1.86
CA PRO A 164 4.55 19.85 -3.04
C PRO A 164 3.59 18.69 -2.72
N ALA A 165 3.82 17.97 -1.61
CA ALA A 165 2.94 16.91 -1.10
C ALA A 165 1.99 17.45 -0.01
N TRP A 166 1.51 18.68 -0.15
CA TRP A 166 0.62 19.36 0.80
C TRP A 166 -0.63 18.55 1.18
N PHE A 167 -1.05 17.64 0.32
CA PHE A 167 -2.21 16.76 0.52
C PHE A 167 -1.91 15.56 1.42
N GLU A 168 -0.65 15.14 1.54
CA GLU A 168 -0.27 13.92 2.28
C GLU A 168 -0.84 13.86 3.71
N PRO A 169 -0.81 14.94 4.51
CA PRO A 169 -1.59 14.99 5.74
C PRO A 169 -3.09 15.01 5.44
N PHE A 170 -3.88 14.27 6.22
CA PHE A 170 -5.34 14.21 6.15
C PHE A 170 -5.95 13.61 4.88
N VAL A 171 -5.17 12.89 4.07
CA VAL A 171 -5.64 12.21 2.86
C VAL A 171 -5.33 10.70 2.93
N GLY A 172 -6.29 9.90 2.44
CA GLY A 172 -6.15 8.44 2.38
C GLY A 172 -5.99 7.78 3.74
N ASP A 173 -5.37 6.61 3.77
CA ASP A 173 -5.27 5.74 4.94
C ASP A 173 -4.52 6.37 6.12
N PHE A 174 -3.51 7.17 5.83
CA PHE A 174 -2.70 7.84 6.88
C PHE A 174 -3.33 9.15 7.34
N GLY A 175 -4.35 9.63 6.63
CA GLY A 175 -5.01 10.91 6.88
C GLY A 175 -6.35 10.80 7.58
N LEU A 176 -6.76 9.63 8.08
CA LEU A 176 -8.03 9.43 8.76
C LEU A 176 -8.14 10.31 10.00
N ILE A 177 -9.26 11.04 10.12
CA ILE A 177 -9.49 11.97 11.22
C ILE A 177 -9.99 11.20 12.46
N VAL A 178 -9.49 11.58 13.62
CA VAL A 178 -9.91 11.00 14.90
C VAL A 178 -10.64 12.02 15.78
N PRO A 179 -11.64 11.57 16.59
CA PRO A 179 -12.48 12.47 17.39
C PRO A 179 -11.74 13.07 18.58
N GLU A 180 -11.68 14.40 18.63
CA GLU A 180 -11.06 15.13 19.72
C GLU A 180 -11.73 14.82 21.07
N HIS A 181 -13.06 14.85 21.11
CA HIS A 181 -13.84 14.68 22.33
C HIS A 181 -13.70 13.29 22.97
N ILE A 182 -13.26 12.28 22.21
CA ILE A 182 -12.99 10.92 22.69
C ILE A 182 -11.51 10.74 23.06
N LEU A 183 -10.60 11.17 22.19
CA LEU A 183 -9.18 10.82 22.29
C LEU A 183 -8.32 11.85 23.02
N ARG A 184 -8.84 13.02 23.38
CA ARG A 184 -8.10 14.06 24.11
C ARG A 184 -7.47 13.52 25.41
N GLU A 185 -8.22 12.74 26.18
CA GLU A 185 -7.74 12.16 27.44
C GLU A 185 -6.75 11.00 27.26
N TYR A 186 -6.66 10.47 26.03
CA TYR A 186 -5.81 9.35 25.68
C TYR A 186 -4.60 9.74 24.83
N LYS A 187 -4.38 11.04 24.56
CA LYS A 187 -3.19 11.49 23.83
C LYS A 187 -1.91 11.14 24.60
N GLY A 188 -0.83 10.85 23.87
CA GLY A 188 0.48 10.51 24.44
C GLY A 188 0.53 9.07 24.96
N GLU A 189 1.14 8.84 26.09
CA GLU A 189 1.40 7.51 26.68
C GLU A 189 0.15 6.62 26.83
N LYS A 190 -1.02 7.23 26.91
CA LYS A 190 -2.29 6.52 27.07
C LYS A 190 -2.90 6.04 25.75
N ALA A 191 -2.36 6.45 24.61
CA ALA A 191 -2.96 6.23 23.31
C ALA A 191 -3.26 4.75 23.02
N ARG A 192 -2.33 3.85 23.36
CA ARG A 192 -2.52 2.41 23.15
C ARG A 192 -3.55 1.76 24.05
N ASN A 193 -3.92 2.42 25.16
CA ASN A 193 -4.91 1.92 26.13
C ASN A 193 -6.31 2.52 25.92
N ALA A 194 -6.50 3.35 24.90
CA ALA A 194 -7.78 3.96 24.60
C ALA A 194 -8.83 2.90 24.21
N PRO A 195 -10.02 2.87 24.84
CA PRO A 195 -11.12 1.98 24.43
C PRO A 195 -11.51 2.17 22.96
N PHE A 196 -11.28 3.36 22.41
CA PHE A 196 -11.42 3.70 21.01
C PHE A 196 -10.72 2.70 20.08
N ASN A 197 -9.57 2.17 20.44
CA ASN A 197 -8.78 1.25 19.63
C ASN A 197 -9.51 -0.06 19.29
N LEU A 198 -10.50 -0.42 20.10
CA LEU A 198 -11.31 -1.62 19.93
C LEU A 198 -12.74 -1.30 19.49
N LYS A 199 -13.23 -0.11 19.80
CA LYS A 199 -14.57 0.33 19.43
C LYS A 199 -14.55 1.82 19.06
N PRO A 200 -14.02 2.14 17.87
CA PRO A 200 -13.92 3.53 17.44
C PRO A 200 -15.27 4.19 17.22
N ILE A 201 -15.32 5.47 17.50
CA ILE A 201 -16.37 6.39 17.07
C ILE A 201 -15.85 7.10 15.84
N GLY A 202 -16.49 6.91 14.68
CA GLY A 202 -16.10 7.47 13.40
C GLY A 202 -17.16 8.36 12.78
N THR A 203 -16.86 8.88 11.59
CA THR A 203 -17.82 9.61 10.74
C THR A 203 -18.32 8.73 9.61
N GLY A 204 -17.75 7.55 9.45
CA GLY A 204 -17.90 6.67 8.31
C GLY A 204 -19.25 5.98 8.17
N PRO A 205 -19.43 5.24 7.07
CA PRO A 205 -20.69 4.61 6.71
C PRO A 205 -21.11 3.45 7.64
N TYR A 206 -20.19 2.93 8.43
CA TYR A 206 -20.48 1.82 9.34
C TYR A 206 -19.91 2.08 10.74
N LYS A 207 -20.56 1.49 11.76
CA LYS A 207 -20.21 1.50 13.18
C LYS A 207 -19.69 0.14 13.59
N VAL A 208 -18.62 0.06 14.37
CA VAL A 208 -18.14 -1.20 14.96
C VAL A 208 -19.10 -1.66 16.05
N VAL A 209 -19.60 -2.88 15.93
CA VAL A 209 -20.48 -3.52 16.94
C VAL A 209 -19.81 -4.67 17.67
N ASP A 210 -18.90 -5.39 17.02
CA ASP A 210 -18.06 -6.40 17.65
C ASP A 210 -16.65 -6.37 17.04
N PHE A 211 -15.64 -6.49 17.88
CA PHE A 211 -14.26 -6.63 17.43
C PHE A 211 -13.50 -7.61 18.31
N ARG A 212 -13.03 -8.66 17.71
CA ARG A 212 -12.12 -9.64 18.29
C ARG A 212 -10.78 -9.54 17.61
N PRO A 213 -9.78 -8.84 18.21
CA PRO A 213 -8.45 -8.67 17.61
C PRO A 213 -7.84 -10.00 17.19
N GLY A 214 -7.34 -10.07 15.95
CA GLY A 214 -6.78 -11.28 15.39
C GLY A 214 -7.80 -12.29 14.83
N ASP A 215 -9.10 -11.95 14.83
CA ASP A 215 -10.17 -12.81 14.31
C ASP A 215 -11.12 -12.05 13.38
N VAL A 216 -12.01 -11.20 13.91
CA VAL A 216 -13.06 -10.57 13.12
C VAL A 216 -13.43 -9.18 13.62
N VAL A 217 -13.78 -8.30 12.70
CA VAL A 217 -14.49 -7.06 12.98
C VAL A 217 -15.87 -7.12 12.35
N VAL A 218 -16.87 -6.76 13.12
CA VAL A 218 -18.27 -6.71 12.69
C VAL A 218 -18.74 -5.28 12.73
N TYR A 219 -19.31 -4.83 11.62
CA TYR A 219 -19.82 -3.49 11.47
C TYR A 219 -21.31 -3.53 11.12
N GLU A 220 -22.05 -2.55 11.61
CA GLU A 220 -23.44 -2.28 11.24
C GLU A 220 -23.57 -0.92 10.56
N ILE A 221 -24.54 -0.79 9.72
CA ILE A 221 -24.83 0.42 8.96
C ILE A 221 -25.01 1.65 9.86
N ASN A 222 -24.38 2.76 9.48
CA ASN A 222 -24.67 4.06 10.05
C ASN A 222 -25.86 4.70 9.34
N GLN A 223 -27.04 4.67 9.96
CA GLN A 223 -28.26 5.23 9.39
C GLN A 223 -28.20 6.76 9.19
N GLU A 224 -27.35 7.45 9.95
CA GLU A 224 -27.14 8.89 9.88
C GLU A 224 -25.95 9.29 9.02
N TYR A 225 -25.42 8.36 8.19
CA TYR A 225 -24.28 8.69 7.35
C TYR A 225 -24.58 9.86 6.43
N TRP A 226 -23.66 10.83 6.34
CA TRP A 226 -23.86 12.10 5.66
C TRP A 226 -24.09 11.99 4.15
N GLN A 227 -23.63 10.91 3.51
CA GLN A 227 -23.81 10.68 2.08
C GLN A 227 -25.16 10.00 1.81
N GLU A 228 -26.03 10.70 1.05
CA GLU A 228 -27.36 10.19 0.72
C GLU A 228 -27.31 8.87 -0.06
N GLY A 229 -28.22 7.94 0.25
CA GLY A 229 -28.34 6.62 -0.40
C GLY A 229 -27.20 5.65 -0.07
N LYS A 230 -26.26 6.02 0.79
CA LYS A 230 -25.16 5.14 1.21
C LYS A 230 -25.15 4.91 2.72
N PRO A 231 -24.55 3.78 3.16
CA PRO A 231 -24.02 2.68 2.36
C PRO A 231 -25.14 1.72 1.87
N TYR A 232 -24.77 0.79 1.00
CA TYR A 232 -25.71 -0.20 0.43
C TYR A 232 -25.95 -1.41 1.36
N PHE A 233 -24.88 -2.01 1.90
CA PHE A 233 -24.99 -3.17 2.78
C PHE A 233 -25.43 -2.75 4.19
N ASP A 234 -26.20 -3.64 4.85
CA ASP A 234 -26.65 -3.41 6.24
C ASP A 234 -25.56 -3.74 7.25
N ARG A 235 -24.69 -4.68 6.89
CA ARG A 235 -23.66 -5.23 7.75
C ARG A 235 -22.41 -5.53 6.95
N VAL A 236 -21.26 -5.36 7.57
CA VAL A 236 -19.97 -5.80 7.03
C VAL A 236 -19.29 -6.68 8.07
N GLU A 237 -18.80 -7.83 7.64
CA GLU A 237 -17.96 -8.72 8.43
C GLU A 237 -16.59 -8.81 7.80
N MET A 238 -15.58 -8.26 8.46
CA MET A 238 -14.19 -8.34 8.04
C MET A 238 -13.49 -9.39 8.89
N LYS A 239 -13.32 -10.58 8.33
CA LYS A 239 -12.73 -11.71 9.01
C LYS A 239 -11.28 -11.89 8.59
N GLY A 240 -10.42 -12.19 9.56
CA GLY A 240 -9.11 -12.71 9.29
C GLY A 240 -9.16 -14.23 9.17
N GLY A 241 -8.28 -14.80 8.41
CA GLY A 241 -8.35 -16.24 8.40
C GLY A 241 -7.34 -16.98 7.56
N GLY A 242 -6.50 -17.71 8.24
CA GLY A 242 -5.67 -18.71 7.67
C GLY A 242 -4.57 -18.15 6.75
N ASP A 243 -4.42 -18.74 5.62
CA ASP A 243 -3.45 -18.37 4.58
C ASP A 243 -4.15 -17.85 3.33
N ALA A 244 -3.38 -17.27 2.43
CA ALA A 244 -3.90 -16.70 1.18
C ALA A 244 -4.59 -17.75 0.28
N THR A 245 -4.19 -19.02 0.33
CA THR A 245 -4.81 -20.10 -0.46
C THR A 245 -6.19 -20.44 0.06
N SER A 246 -6.35 -20.50 1.39
CA SER A 246 -7.66 -20.70 2.02
C SER A 246 -8.62 -19.54 1.71
N ALA A 247 -8.13 -18.28 1.74
CA ALA A 247 -8.90 -17.12 1.35
C ALA A 247 -9.31 -17.15 -0.12
N ALA A 248 -8.41 -17.56 -1.02
CA ALA A 248 -8.72 -17.74 -2.43
C ALA A 248 -9.82 -18.78 -2.67
N ARG A 249 -9.79 -19.90 -1.95
CA ARG A 249 -10.83 -20.93 -2.03
C ARG A 249 -12.18 -20.41 -1.54
N ALA A 250 -12.19 -19.68 -0.43
CA ALA A 250 -13.42 -19.13 0.16
C ALA A 250 -14.18 -18.21 -0.82
N VAL A 251 -13.44 -17.41 -1.62
CA VAL A 251 -14.05 -16.50 -2.59
C VAL A 251 -14.28 -17.15 -3.95
N LEU A 252 -13.27 -17.84 -4.50
CA LEU A 252 -13.33 -18.32 -5.88
C LEU A 252 -14.04 -19.66 -6.04
N GLN A 253 -14.01 -20.53 -5.00
CA GLN A 253 -14.48 -21.90 -5.10
C GLN A 253 -15.75 -22.16 -4.28
N THR A 254 -15.83 -21.70 -3.01
CA THR A 254 -16.93 -22.05 -2.11
C THR A 254 -17.97 -20.95 -1.95
N GLY A 255 -17.63 -19.69 -2.22
CA GLY A 255 -18.55 -18.56 -2.03
C GLY A 255 -18.80 -18.21 -0.55
N GLU A 256 -17.93 -18.65 0.37
CA GLU A 256 -18.04 -18.35 1.81
C GLU A 256 -17.77 -16.88 2.14
N ALA A 257 -17.01 -16.19 1.29
CA ALA A 257 -16.76 -14.77 1.39
C ALA A 257 -17.06 -14.08 0.04
N ASP A 258 -17.42 -12.80 0.10
CA ASP A 258 -17.80 -12.02 -1.06
C ASP A 258 -16.60 -11.31 -1.70
N TRP A 259 -15.55 -11.06 -0.90
CA TRP A 259 -14.30 -10.44 -1.35
C TRP A 259 -13.12 -10.89 -0.49
N ALA A 260 -11.97 -11.08 -1.12
CA ALA A 260 -10.72 -11.37 -0.40
C ALA A 260 -9.58 -10.47 -0.89
N TRP A 261 -8.84 -9.95 0.08
CA TRP A 261 -7.73 -9.03 -0.16
C TRP A 261 -6.42 -9.77 -0.45
N ASN A 262 -5.69 -9.26 -1.46
CA ASN A 262 -4.28 -9.55 -1.72
C ASN A 262 -3.95 -11.06 -1.71
N LEU A 263 -4.55 -11.79 -2.64
CA LEU A 263 -4.37 -13.23 -2.77
C LEU A 263 -2.96 -13.56 -3.29
N GLN A 264 -1.97 -13.55 -2.42
CA GLN A 264 -0.58 -13.95 -2.71
C GLN A 264 -0.48 -15.48 -2.85
N VAL A 265 -1.06 -15.99 -3.93
CA VAL A 265 -1.11 -17.40 -4.30
C VAL A 265 -0.56 -17.55 -5.71
N GLU A 266 0.04 -18.68 -6.03
CA GLU A 266 0.54 -18.95 -7.37
C GLU A 266 -0.56 -18.76 -8.42
N ALA A 267 -0.20 -18.07 -9.52
CA ALA A 267 -1.16 -17.70 -10.57
C ALA A 267 -1.95 -18.89 -11.11
N GLN A 268 -1.30 -20.04 -11.33
CA GLN A 268 -1.95 -21.26 -11.83
C GLN A 268 -3.01 -21.78 -10.86
N VAL A 269 -2.78 -21.69 -9.55
CA VAL A 269 -3.74 -22.08 -8.51
C VAL A 269 -4.95 -21.15 -8.53
N LEU A 270 -4.72 -19.83 -8.61
CA LEU A 270 -5.80 -18.83 -8.69
C LEU A 270 -6.69 -19.03 -9.92
N LEU A 271 -6.06 -19.22 -11.10
CA LEU A 271 -6.79 -19.47 -12.35
C LEU A 271 -7.57 -20.79 -12.32
N GLN A 272 -7.06 -21.81 -11.63
CA GLN A 272 -7.77 -23.05 -11.45
C GLN A 272 -8.98 -22.89 -10.50
N LEU A 273 -8.84 -22.16 -9.40
CA LEU A 273 -9.91 -21.86 -8.46
C LEU A 273 -11.02 -21.02 -9.11
N GLU A 274 -10.66 -20.05 -9.93
CA GLU A 274 -11.62 -19.22 -10.69
C GLU A 274 -12.53 -20.04 -11.61
N LYS A 275 -12.02 -21.13 -12.18
CA LYS A 275 -12.83 -22.04 -13.02
C LYS A 275 -13.98 -22.71 -12.28
N ALA A 276 -13.98 -22.71 -10.95
CA ALA A 276 -15.11 -23.18 -10.15
C ALA A 276 -16.35 -22.28 -10.27
N GLY A 277 -16.17 -21.02 -10.70
CA GLY A 277 -17.24 -20.11 -11.10
C GLY A 277 -18.00 -19.42 -9.97
N GLN A 278 -17.52 -19.47 -8.72
CA GLN A 278 -18.12 -18.75 -7.59
C GLN A 278 -17.65 -17.31 -7.48
N GLY A 279 -16.43 -17.02 -7.91
CA GLY A 279 -15.84 -15.68 -7.86
C GLY A 279 -15.01 -15.39 -9.10
N LYS A 280 -14.50 -14.15 -9.18
CA LYS A 280 -13.66 -13.65 -10.27
C LYS A 280 -12.40 -13.02 -9.71
N LEU A 281 -11.28 -13.25 -10.39
CA LEU A 281 -10.03 -12.55 -10.11
C LEU A 281 -10.10 -11.10 -10.62
N VAL A 282 -9.80 -10.17 -9.73
CA VAL A 282 -9.59 -8.77 -10.09
C VAL A 282 -8.11 -8.47 -9.93
N ILE A 283 -7.43 -8.14 -11.03
CA ILE A 283 -6.01 -7.85 -11.07
C ILE A 283 -5.84 -6.36 -11.30
N GLY A 284 -5.36 -5.67 -10.27
CA GLY A 284 -5.04 -4.24 -10.33
C GLY A 284 -3.52 -4.04 -10.32
N PRO A 285 -2.93 -3.33 -11.30
CA PRO A 285 -1.54 -2.95 -11.24
C PRO A 285 -1.31 -2.00 -10.07
N GLY A 286 -0.45 -2.41 -9.14
CA GLY A 286 -0.09 -1.63 -7.96
C GLY A 286 1.23 -0.87 -8.12
N ALA A 287 1.48 0.05 -7.20
CA ALA A 287 2.75 0.77 -7.10
C ALA A 287 3.89 -0.08 -6.52
N ASN A 288 3.56 -1.19 -5.86
CA ASN A 288 4.55 -2.05 -5.22
C ASN A 288 5.38 -2.81 -6.25
N THR A 289 6.70 -2.80 -6.07
CA THR A 289 7.66 -3.50 -6.92
C THR A 289 8.40 -4.53 -6.08
N GLU A 290 8.32 -5.81 -6.48
CA GLU A 290 9.23 -6.83 -5.97
C GLU A 290 10.63 -6.56 -6.51
N ARG A 291 11.63 -6.61 -5.62
CA ARG A 291 13.00 -6.25 -5.96
C ARG A 291 14.01 -7.00 -5.11
N ILE A 292 15.18 -7.22 -5.66
CA ILE A 292 16.35 -7.66 -4.90
C ILE A 292 17.11 -6.41 -4.47
N MET A 293 17.20 -6.18 -3.17
CA MET A 293 17.99 -5.08 -2.61
C MET A 293 19.40 -5.56 -2.33
N VAL A 294 20.38 -4.78 -2.77
CA VAL A 294 21.80 -5.08 -2.60
C VAL A 294 22.34 -4.35 -1.37
N ASN A 295 22.85 -5.10 -0.40
CA ASN A 295 23.51 -4.50 0.76
C ASN A 295 24.96 -4.10 0.42
N PHE A 296 25.29 -2.83 0.61
CA PHE A 296 26.64 -2.33 0.41
C PHE A 296 27.56 -2.51 1.62
N ALA A 297 27.02 -2.88 2.77
CA ALA A 297 27.80 -3.20 3.97
C ALA A 297 28.07 -4.70 4.07
N ASP A 298 29.21 -5.07 4.68
CA ASP A 298 29.59 -6.47 4.88
C ASP A 298 28.76 -7.11 6.01
N PRO A 299 27.91 -8.10 5.71
CA PRO A 299 27.09 -8.75 6.73
C PRO A 299 27.88 -9.75 7.61
N HIS A 300 29.13 -10.05 7.24
CA HIS A 300 29.93 -11.05 7.92
C HIS A 300 30.95 -10.44 8.89
N THR A 301 31.36 -9.20 8.65
CA THR A 301 32.31 -8.50 9.51
C THR A 301 31.58 -7.85 10.67
N GLU A 302 32.03 -8.17 11.90
CA GLU A 302 31.53 -7.54 13.12
C GLU A 302 32.40 -6.34 13.48
N LYS A 303 31.74 -5.21 13.78
CA LYS A 303 32.36 -4.00 14.27
C LYS A 303 31.55 -3.47 15.45
N ASP A 304 32.19 -3.21 16.56
CA ASP A 304 31.56 -2.68 17.79
C ASP A 304 30.33 -3.48 18.27
N GLY A 305 30.32 -4.81 18.05
CA GLY A 305 29.23 -5.70 18.42
C GLY A 305 28.06 -5.76 17.43
N ALA A 306 28.15 -5.04 16.31
CA ALA A 306 27.16 -5.02 15.26
C ALA A 306 27.73 -5.52 13.92
N ARG A 307 26.83 -5.92 13.00
CA ARG A 307 27.18 -6.34 11.63
C ARG A 307 26.45 -5.51 10.60
N ALA A 308 26.94 -5.53 9.37
CA ALA A 308 26.44 -4.72 8.27
C ALA A 308 26.48 -3.22 8.56
N GLU A 309 27.51 -2.77 9.28
CA GLU A 309 27.74 -1.37 9.56
C GLU A 309 28.05 -0.58 8.28
N PRO A 310 27.48 0.63 8.09
CA PRO A 310 27.60 1.40 6.85
C PRO A 310 29.04 1.74 6.43
N ASP A 311 29.94 1.81 7.39
CA ASP A 311 31.37 2.10 7.17
C ASP A 311 32.24 0.84 7.01
N VAL A 312 31.64 -0.34 7.00
CA VAL A 312 32.27 -1.62 6.67
C VAL A 312 31.80 -2.09 5.30
N PRO A 313 32.48 -1.71 4.20
CA PRO A 313 32.00 -1.96 2.85
C PRO A 313 31.97 -3.44 2.52
N HIS A 314 30.91 -3.86 1.83
CA HIS A 314 30.79 -5.22 1.31
C HIS A 314 31.96 -5.54 0.36
N PRO A 315 32.62 -6.71 0.46
CA PRO A 315 33.87 -7.00 -0.24
C PRO A 315 33.78 -6.93 -1.77
N PHE A 316 32.61 -7.06 -2.36
CA PHE A 316 32.41 -6.97 -3.81
C PHE A 316 31.13 -6.24 -4.26
N LEU A 317 30.06 -6.17 -3.45
CA LEU A 317 28.81 -5.51 -3.86
C LEU A 317 28.93 -3.98 -3.96
N THR A 318 30.01 -3.37 -3.48
CA THR A 318 30.35 -1.97 -3.73
C THR A 318 30.87 -1.73 -5.16
N ASN A 319 31.29 -2.78 -5.89
CA ASN A 319 31.72 -2.67 -7.27
C ASN A 319 30.51 -2.58 -8.21
N LYS A 320 30.44 -1.50 -9.02
CA LYS A 320 29.33 -1.23 -9.94
C LYS A 320 29.17 -2.33 -11.00
N ASN A 321 30.26 -2.80 -11.60
CA ASN A 321 30.22 -3.80 -12.67
C ASN A 321 29.66 -5.12 -12.16
N ILE A 322 30.02 -5.54 -10.93
CA ILE A 322 29.47 -6.74 -10.30
C ILE A 322 27.96 -6.61 -10.11
N ARG A 323 27.47 -5.46 -9.60
CA ARG A 323 26.02 -5.25 -9.45
C ARG A 323 25.27 -5.23 -10.78
N GLN A 324 25.85 -4.63 -11.81
CA GLN A 324 25.26 -4.62 -13.15
C GLN A 324 25.23 -6.04 -13.75
N ALA A 325 26.28 -6.82 -13.56
CA ALA A 325 26.32 -8.21 -14.00
C ALA A 325 25.21 -9.06 -13.32
N ILE A 326 25.02 -8.90 -12.02
CA ILE A 326 23.91 -9.55 -11.29
C ILE A 326 22.56 -9.15 -11.91
N ALA A 327 22.35 -7.85 -12.19
CA ALA A 327 21.09 -7.36 -12.76
C ALA A 327 20.83 -7.91 -14.16
N LEU A 328 21.87 -8.09 -14.99
CA LEU A 328 21.81 -8.65 -16.34
C LEU A 328 21.57 -10.18 -16.35
N ALA A 329 21.92 -10.86 -15.26
CA ALA A 329 21.75 -12.30 -15.15
C ALA A 329 20.35 -12.74 -14.70
N ILE A 330 19.45 -11.82 -14.34
CA ILE A 330 18.12 -12.13 -13.81
C ILE A 330 17.07 -12.08 -14.91
N ARG A 331 16.39 -13.22 -15.14
CA ARG A 331 15.26 -13.37 -16.07
C ARG A 331 13.96 -12.85 -15.45
N ARG A 332 13.81 -11.53 -15.37
CA ARG A 332 12.62 -10.89 -14.79
C ARG A 332 11.32 -11.24 -15.51
N ASP A 333 11.39 -11.43 -16.81
CA ASP A 333 10.28 -11.91 -17.66
C ASP A 333 9.78 -13.29 -17.22
N VAL A 334 10.69 -14.24 -17.06
CA VAL A 334 10.37 -15.61 -16.65
C VAL A 334 9.78 -15.63 -15.23
N ILE A 335 10.39 -14.86 -14.31
CA ILE A 335 9.88 -14.73 -12.94
C ILE A 335 8.46 -14.16 -12.95
N ALA A 336 8.24 -13.06 -13.68
CA ALA A 336 6.92 -12.44 -13.77
C ALA A 336 5.88 -13.41 -14.36
N GLU A 337 6.20 -14.08 -15.45
CA GLU A 337 5.27 -14.98 -16.15
C GLU A 337 4.98 -16.26 -15.33
N GLN A 338 6.01 -16.92 -14.83
CA GLN A 338 5.84 -18.24 -14.20
C GLN A 338 5.36 -18.19 -12.76
N LEU A 339 5.78 -17.17 -11.99
CA LEU A 339 5.44 -17.08 -10.58
C LEU A 339 4.25 -16.15 -10.30
N TYR A 340 4.12 -15.07 -11.05
CA TYR A 340 3.05 -14.07 -10.85
C TYR A 340 1.96 -14.14 -11.95
N GLY A 341 2.25 -14.77 -13.10
CA GLY A 341 1.29 -14.94 -14.20
C GLY A 341 0.69 -13.61 -14.66
N PRO A 342 -0.64 -13.51 -14.82
CA PRO A 342 -1.28 -12.29 -15.33
C PRO A 342 -1.13 -11.08 -14.38
N ALA A 343 -0.78 -11.30 -13.12
CA ALA A 343 -0.50 -10.21 -12.16
C ALA A 343 0.96 -9.72 -12.21
N GLY A 344 1.85 -10.47 -12.89
CA GLY A 344 3.27 -10.16 -13.01
C GLY A 344 3.59 -9.22 -14.18
N GLN A 345 4.40 -8.20 -13.92
CA GLN A 345 4.96 -7.34 -14.95
C GLN A 345 6.45 -7.10 -14.68
N ALA A 346 7.30 -7.57 -15.60
CA ALA A 346 8.72 -7.25 -15.54
C ALA A 346 8.94 -5.75 -15.78
N THR A 347 9.78 -5.12 -14.96
CA THR A 347 10.01 -3.68 -15.04
C THR A 347 11.44 -3.30 -14.66
N ALA A 348 11.91 -2.16 -15.18
CA ALA A 348 13.11 -1.45 -14.73
C ALA A 348 12.76 -0.21 -13.89
N ASN A 349 11.48 0.11 -13.76
CA ASN A 349 11.02 1.29 -13.04
C ASN A 349 10.74 0.97 -11.58
N ASN A 350 11.09 1.88 -10.68
CA ASN A 350 10.65 1.86 -9.30
C ASN A 350 9.20 2.37 -9.16
N LEU A 351 8.81 3.35 -9.98
CA LEU A 351 7.46 3.90 -10.04
C LEU A 351 6.74 3.28 -11.24
N ASN A 352 5.83 2.36 -11.00
CA ASN A 352 5.11 1.63 -12.05
C ASN A 352 3.63 2.04 -12.16
N ALA A 353 3.05 2.49 -11.09
CA ALA A 353 1.69 2.99 -11.01
C ALA A 353 1.67 4.27 -10.15
N PRO A 354 0.84 5.26 -10.51
CA PRO A 354 0.13 5.42 -11.78
C PRO A 354 1.04 5.45 -13.01
N ALA A 355 0.52 4.99 -14.16
CA ALA A 355 1.32 4.85 -15.39
C ALA A 355 2.01 6.14 -15.85
N ARG A 356 1.47 7.32 -15.49
CA ARG A 356 2.06 8.64 -15.80
C ARG A 356 3.43 8.88 -15.15
N PHE A 357 3.78 8.14 -14.11
CA PHE A 357 5.09 8.24 -13.44
C PHE A 357 6.11 7.23 -13.94
N LYS A 358 5.68 6.29 -14.79
CA LYS A 358 6.58 5.31 -15.38
C LYS A 358 7.46 5.98 -16.43
N HIS A 359 8.79 5.86 -16.27
CA HIS A 359 9.72 6.38 -17.27
C HIS A 359 9.68 5.49 -18.54
N PRO A 360 9.38 6.05 -19.72
CA PRO A 360 9.15 5.26 -20.93
C PRO A 360 10.39 4.56 -21.47
N ASP A 361 11.57 5.14 -21.26
CA ASP A 361 12.82 4.67 -21.83
C ASP A 361 13.62 3.71 -20.94
N LEU A 362 13.22 3.54 -19.67
CA LEU A 362 13.87 2.58 -18.80
C LEU A 362 13.48 1.16 -19.20
N LYS A 363 14.49 0.37 -19.57
CA LYS A 363 14.35 -1.03 -19.96
C LYS A 363 15.26 -1.89 -19.09
N TRP A 364 14.81 -3.06 -18.74
CA TRP A 364 15.68 -4.09 -18.20
C TRP A 364 16.22 -4.93 -19.36
N GLU A 365 17.38 -5.52 -19.16
CA GLU A 365 18.06 -6.37 -20.13
C GLU A 365 18.45 -7.68 -19.45
N PHE A 366 18.36 -8.79 -20.16
CA PHE A 366 18.95 -10.05 -19.76
C PHE A 366 20.04 -10.39 -20.77
N ASP A 367 21.29 -10.43 -20.31
CA ASP A 367 22.45 -10.67 -21.17
C ASP A 367 23.59 -11.28 -20.34
N LEU A 368 23.76 -12.59 -20.47
CA LEU A 368 24.80 -13.33 -19.74
C LEU A 368 26.21 -13.07 -20.29
N GLU A 369 26.36 -12.76 -21.58
CA GLU A 369 27.67 -12.47 -22.17
C GLU A 369 28.18 -11.13 -21.63
N LYS A 370 27.32 -10.10 -21.68
CA LYS A 370 27.62 -8.79 -21.10
C LYS A 370 27.84 -8.85 -19.59
N ALA A 371 27.08 -9.69 -18.87
CA ALA A 371 27.31 -9.94 -17.45
C ALA A 371 28.70 -10.53 -17.19
N ALA A 372 29.11 -11.54 -17.97
CA ALA A 372 30.43 -12.14 -17.87
C ALA A 372 31.54 -11.13 -18.18
N GLN A 373 31.37 -10.33 -19.23
CA GLN A 373 32.32 -9.25 -19.57
C GLN A 373 32.48 -8.25 -18.42
N LEU A 374 31.39 -7.80 -17.81
CA LEU A 374 31.45 -6.87 -16.67
C LEU A 374 32.15 -7.47 -15.44
N LEU A 375 31.99 -8.77 -15.20
CA LEU A 375 32.73 -9.48 -14.17
C LEU A 375 34.22 -9.56 -14.49
N ASP A 376 34.58 -9.83 -15.75
CA ASP A 376 35.98 -9.83 -16.19
C ASP A 376 36.64 -8.45 -16.06
N GLU A 377 35.93 -7.38 -16.46
CA GLU A 377 36.35 -5.99 -16.30
C GLU A 377 36.50 -5.59 -14.82
N ALA A 378 35.67 -6.13 -13.94
CA ALA A 378 35.81 -5.95 -12.50
C ALA A 378 37.02 -6.68 -11.91
N GLY A 379 37.63 -7.61 -12.67
CA GLY A 379 38.67 -8.50 -12.17
C GLY A 379 38.13 -9.73 -11.40
N ALA A 380 36.84 -10.00 -11.54
CA ALA A 380 36.22 -11.18 -10.94
C ALA A 380 36.32 -12.37 -11.91
N LYS A 381 37.26 -13.28 -11.65
CA LYS A 381 37.59 -14.42 -12.53
C LYS A 381 37.60 -15.71 -11.73
N ASP A 382 37.23 -16.81 -12.36
CA ASP A 382 37.45 -18.15 -11.82
C ASP A 382 38.95 -18.46 -11.98
N THR A 383 39.69 -18.40 -10.89
CA THR A 383 41.15 -18.56 -10.90
C THR A 383 41.59 -19.96 -10.52
N ASN A 384 40.68 -20.77 -9.97
CA ASN A 384 40.98 -22.16 -9.52
C ASN A 384 40.24 -23.25 -10.33
N GLY A 385 39.31 -22.84 -11.24
CA GLY A 385 38.60 -23.73 -12.14
C GLY A 385 37.41 -24.47 -11.49
N ASP A 386 36.91 -23.98 -10.36
CA ASP A 386 35.79 -24.60 -9.64
C ASP A 386 34.40 -24.12 -10.11
N GLY A 387 34.36 -23.18 -11.05
CA GLY A 387 33.13 -22.58 -11.60
C GLY A 387 32.61 -21.38 -10.80
N VAL A 388 33.28 -21.00 -9.71
CA VAL A 388 32.96 -19.81 -8.93
C VAL A 388 34.02 -18.75 -9.19
N ARG A 389 33.61 -17.55 -9.50
CA ARG A 389 34.53 -16.43 -9.71
C ARG A 389 35.00 -15.85 -8.38
N GLU A 390 36.30 -15.49 -8.32
CA GLU A 390 36.88 -14.76 -7.19
C GLU A 390 37.04 -13.27 -7.51
N TYR A 391 36.84 -12.44 -6.50
CA TYR A 391 37.15 -11.02 -6.53
C TYR A 391 38.05 -10.66 -5.35
N ASN A 392 39.24 -10.10 -5.65
CA ASN A 392 40.27 -9.83 -4.63
C ASN A 392 40.61 -11.08 -3.76
N GLY A 393 40.70 -12.25 -4.38
CA GLY A 393 41.01 -13.51 -3.72
C GLY A 393 39.88 -14.11 -2.88
N LYS A 394 38.68 -13.57 -2.95
CA LYS A 394 37.51 -14.09 -2.25
C LYS A 394 36.46 -14.56 -3.25
N PRO A 395 35.84 -15.74 -3.06
CA PRO A 395 34.78 -16.21 -3.96
C PRO A 395 33.54 -15.34 -3.87
N LEU A 396 32.83 -15.17 -5.00
CA LEU A 396 31.61 -14.39 -5.10
C LEU A 396 30.40 -15.15 -4.55
N TYR A 397 30.36 -15.39 -3.26
CA TYR A 397 29.19 -15.95 -2.60
C TYR A 397 28.24 -14.85 -2.13
N LEU A 398 26.98 -14.97 -2.54
CA LEU A 398 25.91 -14.06 -2.15
C LEU A 398 25.04 -14.71 -1.07
N LEU A 399 24.89 -14.02 0.05
CA LEU A 399 23.84 -14.37 1.03
C LEU A 399 22.53 -13.73 0.55
N TYR A 400 21.60 -14.57 0.10
CA TYR A 400 20.27 -14.14 -0.29
C TYR A 400 19.26 -14.44 0.81
N GLN A 401 18.50 -13.42 1.24
CA GLN A 401 17.46 -13.54 2.26
C GLN A 401 16.13 -13.03 1.72
N THR A 402 15.05 -13.72 2.03
CA THR A 402 13.69 -13.31 1.69
C THR A 402 12.73 -13.72 2.82
N SER A 403 11.47 -13.22 2.74
CA SER A 403 10.42 -13.60 3.70
C SER A 403 9.95 -15.05 3.51
N ILE A 404 9.22 -15.57 4.51
CA ILE A 404 8.53 -16.87 4.41
C ILE A 404 7.30 -16.70 3.50
N ASN A 405 7.57 -16.51 2.22
CA ASN A 405 6.56 -16.42 1.16
C ASN A 405 7.00 -17.38 0.04
N SER A 406 6.16 -18.34 -0.30
CA SER A 406 6.52 -19.40 -1.25
C SER A 406 6.91 -18.88 -2.63
N ILE A 407 6.26 -17.82 -3.12
CA ILE A 407 6.58 -17.21 -4.40
C ILE A 407 7.97 -16.56 -4.34
N ARG A 408 8.25 -15.76 -3.29
CA ARG A 408 9.54 -15.11 -3.11
C ARG A 408 10.70 -16.08 -2.89
N GLN A 409 10.44 -17.22 -2.23
CA GLN A 409 11.45 -18.26 -2.04
C GLN A 409 11.80 -19.00 -3.33
N ARG A 410 10.90 -18.96 -4.31
CA ARG A 410 11.10 -19.58 -5.63
C ARG A 410 11.65 -18.61 -6.68
N THR A 411 11.64 -17.31 -6.38
CA THR A 411 12.26 -16.28 -7.21
C THR A 411 13.77 -16.36 -7.16
#